data_5b52fc2d6f44a8ff276fb5c1f7467dad
#
_entry.id   5b52fc2d6f44a8ff276fb5c1f7467dad
#
_cell.length_a   1.000
_cell.length_b   1.000
_cell.length_c   1.000
_cell.angle_alpha   90.00
_cell.angle_beta   90.00
_cell.angle_gamma   90.00
#
_symmetry.space_group_name_H-M   'P 1'
#
loop_
_entity.id
_entity.type
_entity.pdbx_description
1 polymer ?
#
loop_
_entity_poly.entity_id
_entity_poly.type
_entity_poly.pdbx_seq_one_letter_code
_entity_poly.pdbx_strand_id
1 'polypeptide(L)'
;MNPTTTSPATGEAAAQACMASLVSSLADNKAALGRRYAEWAISAPTLESAVAAAAMAQDELGHARSTYPVLKTLGVERTDEDNSAGHPLALLDDQLPDWTAFIAANLLVDGVLTTFVAACADSSITQLAQRARKILQEEGSHRVHAEAWAKRLCRSGDRERANLLDRLEQTWAHAGRWAGPDDAGYAAALELGMVREGPDAQRERMRSWLTEVLGAEGVTMTLDEPADWSAWDPTTRRWTP
;
A
#
# COMPACT_ATOMS: atom_id res chain seq x y z
N MET A 1 -39.37 -3.34 -3.63
CA MET A 1 -38.31 -2.44 -4.08
C MET A 1 -37.54 -3.17 -5.16
N ASN A 2 -37.60 -2.72 -6.42
CA ASN A 2 -36.83 -3.33 -7.51
C ASN A 2 -35.35 -2.92 -7.36
N PRO A 3 -34.40 -3.84 -7.49
CA PRO A 3 -33.00 -3.47 -7.59
C PRO A 3 -32.82 -2.64 -8.87
N THR A 4 -32.25 -1.45 -8.72
CA THR A 4 -31.87 -0.57 -9.83
C THR A 4 -30.74 -1.29 -10.59
N THR A 5 -31.08 -1.92 -11.70
CA THR A 5 -30.09 -2.52 -12.64
C THR A 5 -29.32 -1.37 -13.26
N THR A 6 -28.11 -1.12 -12.78
CA THR A 6 -27.17 -0.17 -13.42
C THR A 6 -26.89 -0.63 -14.86
N SER A 7 -26.96 0.28 -15.81
CA SER A 7 -26.68 -0.05 -17.22
C SER A 7 -25.23 -0.58 -17.34
N PRO A 8 -24.97 -1.65 -18.12
CA PRO A 8 -23.60 -2.22 -18.26
C PRO A 8 -22.53 -1.18 -18.60
N ALA A 9 -22.81 -0.21 -19.45
CA ALA A 9 -21.89 0.88 -19.79
C ALA A 9 -21.54 1.78 -18.59
N THR A 10 -22.49 1.96 -17.64
CA THR A 10 -22.26 2.77 -16.43
C THR A 10 -21.37 2.02 -15.43
N GLY A 11 -21.53 0.70 -15.33
CA GLY A 11 -20.72 -0.16 -14.47
C GLY A 11 -19.26 -0.23 -14.95
N GLU A 12 -19.04 -0.40 -16.26
CA GLU A 12 -17.69 -0.44 -16.84
C GLU A 12 -16.95 0.89 -16.66
N ALA A 13 -17.61 2.03 -16.86
CA ALA A 13 -17.01 3.35 -16.63
C ALA A 13 -16.67 3.57 -15.16
N ALA A 14 -17.52 3.12 -14.23
CA ALA A 14 -17.25 3.21 -12.80
C ALA A 14 -16.07 2.33 -12.38
N ALA A 15 -15.98 1.09 -12.89
CA ALA A 15 -14.86 0.19 -12.66
C ALA A 15 -13.54 0.77 -13.18
N GLN A 16 -13.56 1.31 -14.41
CA GLN A 16 -12.39 1.93 -15.03
C GLN A 16 -11.90 3.14 -14.21
N ALA A 17 -12.81 4.01 -13.77
CA ALA A 17 -12.48 5.17 -12.94
C ALA A 17 -11.91 4.75 -11.58
N CYS A 18 -12.49 3.73 -10.94
CA CYS A 18 -11.99 3.17 -9.70
C CYS A 18 -10.57 2.62 -9.87
N MET A 19 -10.34 1.79 -10.87
CA MET A 19 -9.01 1.22 -11.15
C MET A 19 -7.98 2.28 -11.54
N ALA A 20 -8.37 3.30 -12.31
CA ALA A 20 -7.49 4.42 -12.64
C ALA A 20 -7.05 5.18 -11.39
N SER A 21 -7.98 5.44 -10.45
CA SER A 21 -7.69 6.07 -9.18
C SER A 21 -6.77 5.21 -8.29
N LEU A 22 -7.04 3.90 -8.18
CA LEU A 22 -6.21 2.96 -7.41
C LEU A 22 -4.79 2.83 -7.97
N VAL A 23 -4.65 2.64 -9.28
CA VAL A 23 -3.34 2.51 -9.96
C VAL A 23 -2.55 3.82 -9.91
N SER A 24 -3.23 4.98 -10.04
CA SER A 24 -2.61 6.30 -9.82
C SER A 24 -2.05 6.43 -8.41
N SER A 25 -2.90 6.16 -7.41
CA SER A 25 -2.51 6.21 -6.01
C SER A 25 -1.41 5.21 -5.65
N LEU A 26 -1.44 4.00 -6.23
CA LEU A 26 -0.35 3.03 -6.11
C LEU A 26 0.99 3.63 -6.57
N ALA A 27 1.04 4.20 -7.78
CA ALA A 27 2.26 4.78 -8.33
C ALA A 27 2.76 5.95 -7.48
N ASP A 28 1.86 6.84 -7.04
CA ASP A 28 2.21 8.00 -6.21
C ASP A 28 2.76 7.57 -4.84
N ASN A 29 2.15 6.56 -4.21
CA ASN A 29 2.60 6.05 -2.92
C ASN A 29 3.93 5.28 -3.03
N LYS A 30 4.13 4.48 -4.08
CA LYS A 30 5.42 3.83 -4.36
C LYS A 30 6.52 4.88 -4.55
N ALA A 31 6.27 5.95 -5.31
CA ALA A 31 7.22 7.05 -5.47
C ALA A 31 7.53 7.78 -4.16
N ALA A 32 6.52 8.05 -3.33
CA ALA A 32 6.70 8.69 -2.04
C ALA A 32 7.47 7.79 -1.07
N LEU A 33 7.10 6.51 -0.98
CA LEU A 33 7.76 5.52 -0.13
C LEU A 33 9.23 5.35 -0.53
N GLY A 34 9.53 5.27 -1.83
CA GLY A 34 10.90 5.21 -2.33
C GLY A 34 11.73 6.42 -1.91
N ARG A 35 11.17 7.62 -1.92
CA ARG A 35 11.85 8.82 -1.39
C ARG A 35 12.09 8.72 0.13
N ARG A 36 11.11 8.26 0.91
CA ARG A 36 11.28 8.04 2.36
C ARG A 36 12.34 6.99 2.66
N TYR A 37 12.41 5.91 1.87
CA TYR A 37 13.45 4.89 2.02
C TYR A 37 14.84 5.42 1.68
N ALA A 38 14.97 6.26 0.63
CA ALA A 38 16.23 6.86 0.25
C ALA A 38 16.84 7.73 1.36
N GLU A 39 16.03 8.42 2.16
CA GLU A 39 16.49 9.22 3.30
C GLU A 39 17.18 8.37 4.38
N TRP A 40 16.77 7.12 4.53
CA TRP A 40 17.33 6.18 5.50
C TRP A 40 18.58 5.43 5.01
N ALA A 41 18.91 5.53 3.72
CA ALA A 41 20.14 4.94 3.19
C ALA A 41 21.42 5.50 3.84
N ILE A 42 21.36 6.69 4.44
CA ILE A 42 22.49 7.33 5.14
C ILE A 42 22.31 7.39 6.66
N SER A 43 21.15 6.99 7.20
CA SER A 43 20.78 7.17 8.61
C SER A 43 20.34 5.87 9.29
N ALA A 44 20.32 4.75 8.56
CA ALA A 44 19.94 3.45 9.08
C ALA A 44 20.91 2.99 10.20
N PRO A 45 20.42 2.18 11.17
CA PRO A 45 21.21 1.81 12.35
C PRO A 45 22.38 0.87 12.07
N THR A 46 22.43 0.22 10.91
CA THR A 46 23.54 -0.64 10.48
C THR A 46 23.82 -0.45 8.99
N LEU A 47 25.02 -0.83 8.55
CA LEU A 47 25.40 -0.77 7.13
C LEU A 47 24.47 -1.64 6.27
N GLU A 48 24.13 -2.83 6.74
CA GLU A 48 23.25 -3.76 6.02
C GLU A 48 21.87 -3.14 5.84
N SER A 49 21.36 -2.45 6.86
CA SER A 49 20.07 -1.74 6.79
C SER A 49 20.12 -0.52 5.86
N ALA A 50 21.25 0.19 5.83
CA ALA A 50 21.47 1.29 4.90
C ALA A 50 21.45 0.80 3.44
N VAL A 51 22.14 -0.31 3.15
CA VAL A 51 22.13 -0.95 1.83
C VAL A 51 20.73 -1.46 1.47
N ALA A 52 20.02 -2.09 2.41
CA ALA A 52 18.66 -2.55 2.19
C ALA A 52 17.71 -1.37 1.91
N ALA A 53 17.79 -0.27 2.69
CA ALA A 53 16.98 0.93 2.46
C ALA A 53 17.24 1.55 1.07
N ALA A 54 18.51 1.60 0.64
CA ALA A 54 18.87 2.09 -0.69
C ALA A 54 18.32 1.19 -1.82
N ALA A 55 18.39 -0.14 -1.66
CA ALA A 55 17.84 -1.08 -2.63
C ALA A 55 16.32 -0.96 -2.72
N MET A 56 15.63 -1.00 -1.58
CA MET A 56 14.15 -0.82 -1.54
C MET A 56 13.73 0.53 -2.12
N ALA A 57 14.51 1.61 -1.89
CA ALA A 57 14.24 2.91 -2.51
C ALA A 57 14.27 2.86 -4.04
N GLN A 58 15.26 2.15 -4.61
CA GLN A 58 15.38 1.98 -6.06
C GLN A 58 14.22 1.15 -6.62
N ASP A 59 13.85 0.06 -5.94
CA ASP A 59 12.75 -0.81 -6.34
C ASP A 59 11.43 -0.02 -6.33
N GLU A 60 11.11 0.71 -5.26
CA GLU A 60 9.89 1.51 -5.14
C GLU A 60 9.78 2.60 -6.22
N LEU A 61 10.88 3.33 -6.48
CA LEU A 61 10.91 4.33 -7.55
C LEU A 61 10.77 3.67 -8.93
N GLY A 62 11.34 2.48 -9.11
CA GLY A 62 11.19 1.65 -10.31
C GLY A 62 9.76 1.16 -10.50
N HIS A 63 9.11 0.70 -9.41
CA HIS A 63 7.69 0.30 -9.39
C HIS A 63 6.78 1.47 -9.79
N ALA A 64 6.99 2.65 -9.21
CA ALA A 64 6.24 3.86 -9.57
C ALA A 64 6.35 4.17 -11.06
N ARG A 65 7.59 4.36 -11.58
CA ARG A 65 7.83 4.67 -12.99
C ARG A 65 7.22 3.66 -13.94
N SER A 66 7.21 2.39 -13.56
CA SER A 66 6.69 1.33 -14.39
C SER A 66 5.17 1.14 -14.26
N THR A 67 4.55 1.74 -13.25
CA THR A 67 3.10 1.71 -13.03
C THR A 67 2.39 2.85 -13.75
N TYR A 68 2.96 4.07 -13.81
CA TYR A 68 2.34 5.19 -14.53
C TYR A 68 1.92 4.87 -15.98
N PRO A 69 2.72 4.17 -16.81
CA PRO A 69 2.30 3.81 -18.15
C PRO A 69 1.04 2.92 -18.24
N VAL A 70 0.74 2.16 -17.17
CA VAL A 70 -0.48 1.33 -17.11
C VAL A 70 -1.74 2.20 -17.11
N LEU A 71 -1.66 3.42 -16.57
CA LEU A 71 -2.78 4.36 -16.53
C LEU A 71 -3.33 4.70 -17.92
N LYS A 72 -2.49 4.67 -18.94
CA LYS A 72 -2.94 4.89 -20.33
C LYS A 72 -3.98 3.87 -20.77
N THR A 73 -3.89 2.62 -20.30
CA THR A 73 -4.91 1.58 -20.58
C THR A 73 -6.23 1.83 -19.86
N LEU A 74 -6.20 2.70 -18.85
CA LEU A 74 -7.35 3.15 -18.07
C LEU A 74 -7.84 4.53 -18.48
N GLY A 75 -7.33 5.07 -19.62
CA GLY A 75 -7.74 6.36 -20.16
C GLY A 75 -7.15 7.58 -19.43
N VAL A 76 -6.11 7.39 -18.61
CA VAL A 76 -5.43 8.46 -17.87
C VAL A 76 -3.99 8.58 -18.36
N GLU A 77 -3.58 9.79 -18.76
CA GLU A 77 -2.18 10.09 -19.08
C GLU A 77 -1.53 10.79 -17.88
N ARG A 78 -0.55 10.11 -17.26
CA ARG A 78 0.29 10.63 -16.20
C ARG A 78 1.70 10.07 -16.32
N THR A 79 2.67 10.86 -15.87
CA THR A 79 4.08 10.48 -15.77
C THR A 79 4.57 10.72 -14.34
N ASP A 80 5.76 10.24 -14.01
CA ASP A 80 6.42 10.52 -12.73
C ASP A 80 6.81 12.02 -12.57
N GLU A 81 6.86 12.77 -13.64
CA GLU A 81 7.11 14.22 -13.64
C GLU A 81 5.87 15.01 -13.18
N ASP A 82 4.68 14.45 -13.33
CA ASP A 82 3.41 15.05 -12.87
C ASP A 82 3.20 14.95 -11.34
N ASN A 83 4.26 14.70 -10.61
CA ASN A 83 4.26 14.37 -9.18
C ASN A 83 3.76 15.52 -8.26
N SER A 84 3.60 16.74 -8.78
CA SER A 84 2.95 17.85 -8.09
C SER A 84 1.45 17.64 -7.82
N ALA A 85 0.83 16.71 -8.52
CA ALA A 85 -0.57 16.29 -8.36
C ALA A 85 -0.71 14.92 -7.67
N GLY A 86 0.39 14.34 -7.19
CA GLY A 86 0.40 13.06 -6.49
C GLY A 86 -0.34 13.12 -5.14
N HIS A 87 -1.01 12.06 -4.80
CA HIS A 87 -1.80 11.94 -3.57
C HIS A 87 -1.29 10.76 -2.72
N PRO A 88 -0.03 10.82 -2.22
CA PRO A 88 0.46 9.80 -1.32
C PRO A 88 -0.35 9.79 -0.01
N LEU A 89 -0.23 8.72 0.76
CA LEU A 89 -0.73 8.69 2.13
C LEU A 89 -0.15 9.86 2.93
N ALA A 90 -0.96 10.51 3.76
CA ALA A 90 -0.55 11.71 4.51
C ALA A 90 0.70 11.48 5.38
N LEU A 91 0.86 10.27 5.90
CA LEU A 91 2.07 9.91 6.67
C LEU A 91 3.38 9.92 5.86
N LEU A 92 3.31 9.96 4.53
CA LEU A 92 4.47 10.03 3.63
C LEU A 92 4.78 11.47 3.17
N ASP A 93 4.00 12.47 3.60
CA ASP A 93 4.25 13.89 3.28
C ASP A 93 5.56 14.36 3.93
N ASP A 94 5.79 13.93 5.19
CA ASP A 94 6.97 14.27 5.97
C ASP A 94 7.96 13.09 6.04
N GLN A 95 9.16 13.38 6.53
CA GLN A 95 10.18 12.37 6.82
C GLN A 95 9.69 11.39 7.89
N LEU A 96 10.04 10.12 7.75
CA LEU A 96 9.81 9.15 8.80
C LEU A 96 10.71 9.49 10.01
N PRO A 97 10.14 9.72 11.21
CA PRO A 97 10.86 10.37 12.31
C PRO A 97 11.95 9.50 12.96
N ASP A 98 11.84 8.19 12.86
CA ASP A 98 12.78 7.23 13.43
C ASP A 98 12.78 5.91 12.66
N TRP A 99 13.76 5.04 12.97
CA TRP A 99 13.88 3.73 12.32
C TRP A 99 12.68 2.82 12.56
N THR A 100 12.01 2.94 13.69
CA THR A 100 10.81 2.16 14.00
C THR A 100 9.64 2.58 13.10
N ALA A 101 9.51 3.89 12.82
CA ALA A 101 8.54 4.41 11.86
C ALA A 101 8.85 3.93 10.42
N PHE A 102 10.14 3.85 10.05
CA PHE A 102 10.57 3.24 8.78
C PHE A 102 10.11 1.78 8.69
N ILE A 103 10.32 0.99 9.74
CA ILE A 103 9.89 -0.42 9.77
C ILE A 103 8.37 -0.53 9.75
N ALA A 104 7.63 0.33 10.46
CA ALA A 104 6.17 0.36 10.41
C ALA A 104 5.65 0.70 9.00
N ALA A 105 6.27 1.65 8.30
CA ALA A 105 5.95 1.97 6.92
C ALA A 105 6.25 0.80 5.97
N ASN A 106 7.39 0.13 6.14
CA ASN A 106 7.75 -1.05 5.34
C ASN A 106 6.77 -2.22 5.60
N LEU A 107 6.34 -2.45 6.86
CA LEU A 107 5.35 -3.48 7.16
C LEU A 107 3.98 -3.14 6.60
N LEU A 108 3.48 -1.94 6.82
CA LEU A 108 2.07 -1.61 6.63
C LEU A 108 1.78 -0.81 5.35
N VAL A 109 2.58 0.22 5.02
CA VAL A 109 2.35 0.97 3.78
C VAL A 109 2.73 0.10 2.59
N ASP A 110 3.96 -0.39 2.55
CA ASP A 110 4.42 -1.28 1.50
C ASP A 110 3.56 -2.55 1.45
N GLY A 111 3.21 -3.11 2.61
CA GLY A 111 2.36 -4.29 2.74
C GLY A 111 0.98 -4.12 2.10
N VAL A 112 0.24 -3.02 2.35
CA VAL A 112 -1.08 -2.80 1.74
C VAL A 112 -1.00 -2.56 0.25
N LEU A 113 0.04 -1.83 -0.22
CA LEU A 113 0.29 -1.61 -1.64
C LEU A 113 0.59 -2.94 -2.35
N THR A 114 1.45 -3.76 -1.77
CA THR A 114 1.80 -5.10 -2.28
C THR A 114 0.61 -6.06 -2.25
N THR A 115 -0.26 -5.96 -1.25
CA THR A 115 -1.50 -6.76 -1.22
C THR A 115 -2.43 -6.42 -2.38
N PHE A 116 -2.58 -5.14 -2.72
CA PHE A 116 -3.32 -4.73 -3.91
C PHE A 116 -2.64 -5.19 -5.20
N VAL A 117 -1.31 -5.06 -5.29
CA VAL A 117 -0.55 -5.58 -6.43
C VAL A 117 -0.79 -7.09 -6.60
N ALA A 118 -0.83 -7.85 -5.50
CA ALA A 118 -1.15 -9.29 -5.54
C ALA A 118 -2.58 -9.55 -6.05
N ALA A 119 -3.56 -8.74 -5.64
CA ALA A 119 -4.93 -8.82 -6.15
C ALA A 119 -5.04 -8.49 -7.65
N CYS A 120 -4.03 -7.80 -8.23
CA CYS A 120 -3.95 -7.46 -9.65
C CYS A 120 -3.13 -8.46 -10.49
N ALA A 121 -2.50 -9.47 -9.90
CA ALA A 121 -1.61 -10.41 -10.61
C ALA A 121 -2.30 -11.19 -11.74
N ASP A 122 -3.62 -11.42 -11.61
CA ASP A 122 -4.46 -12.06 -12.61
C ASP A 122 -5.58 -11.14 -13.11
N SER A 123 -5.29 -9.84 -13.18
CA SER A 123 -6.21 -8.81 -13.69
C SER A 123 -6.57 -9.06 -15.17
N SER A 124 -7.82 -8.74 -15.51
CA SER A 124 -8.25 -8.67 -16.92
C SER A 124 -7.54 -7.56 -17.72
N ILE A 125 -6.93 -6.60 -17.03
CA ILE A 125 -6.07 -5.57 -17.62
C ILE A 125 -4.68 -6.17 -17.80
N THR A 126 -4.38 -6.69 -18.98
CA THR A 126 -3.15 -7.45 -19.28
C THR A 126 -1.87 -6.72 -18.85
N GLN A 127 -1.76 -5.41 -19.10
CA GLN A 127 -0.57 -4.65 -18.74
C GLN A 127 -0.43 -4.52 -17.22
N LEU A 128 -1.53 -4.37 -16.47
CA LEU A 128 -1.53 -4.34 -15.01
C LEU A 128 -1.10 -5.70 -14.45
N ALA A 129 -1.66 -6.80 -14.97
CA ALA A 129 -1.29 -8.15 -14.54
C ALA A 129 0.21 -8.44 -14.74
N GLN A 130 0.75 -8.09 -15.90
CA GLN A 130 2.18 -8.25 -16.18
C GLN A 130 3.06 -7.43 -15.23
N ARG A 131 2.66 -6.18 -14.97
CA ARG A 131 3.37 -5.30 -14.05
C ARG A 131 3.29 -5.82 -12.62
N ALA A 132 2.11 -6.22 -12.16
CA ALA A 132 1.89 -6.76 -10.83
C ALA A 132 2.80 -7.97 -10.55
N ARG A 133 2.88 -8.93 -11.47
CA ARG A 133 3.76 -10.10 -11.33
C ARG A 133 5.24 -9.73 -11.23
N LYS A 134 5.69 -8.71 -11.98
CA LYS A 134 7.07 -8.22 -11.92
C LYS A 134 7.37 -7.59 -10.56
N ILE A 135 6.50 -6.70 -10.08
CA ILE A 135 6.62 -6.06 -8.76
C ILE A 135 6.70 -7.11 -7.66
N LEU A 136 5.81 -8.09 -7.66
CA LEU A 136 5.76 -9.14 -6.63
C LEU A 136 7.05 -9.97 -6.51
N GLN A 137 7.83 -10.09 -7.58
CA GLN A 137 9.13 -10.78 -7.54
C GLN A 137 10.15 -10.00 -6.70
N GLU A 138 10.08 -8.67 -6.68
CA GLU A 138 10.99 -7.78 -5.99
C GLU A 138 10.53 -7.53 -4.54
N GLU A 139 9.22 -7.46 -4.30
CA GLU A 139 8.62 -7.23 -2.97
C GLU A 139 8.93 -8.31 -1.92
N GLY A 140 9.30 -9.51 -2.33
CA GLY A 140 9.69 -10.57 -1.40
C GLY A 140 10.86 -10.18 -0.49
N SER A 141 11.82 -9.41 -0.98
CA SER A 141 12.97 -8.93 -0.19
C SER A 141 12.57 -7.85 0.81
N HIS A 142 11.65 -6.94 0.44
CA HIS A 142 11.10 -5.91 1.33
C HIS A 142 10.39 -6.54 2.51
N ARG A 143 9.55 -7.53 2.25
CA ARG A 143 8.83 -8.30 3.27
C ARG A 143 9.78 -8.99 4.26
N VAL A 144 10.80 -9.68 3.75
CA VAL A 144 11.81 -10.36 4.60
C VAL A 144 12.54 -9.36 5.50
N HIS A 145 12.92 -8.20 4.96
CA HIS A 145 13.55 -7.12 5.72
C HIS A 145 12.63 -6.61 6.83
N ALA A 146 11.37 -6.29 6.51
CA ALA A 146 10.38 -5.78 7.46
C ALA A 146 10.13 -6.76 8.59
N GLU A 147 9.89 -8.06 8.28
CA GLU A 147 9.67 -9.11 9.25
C GLU A 147 10.89 -9.31 10.18
N ALA A 148 12.10 -9.34 9.62
CA ALA A 148 13.31 -9.51 10.41
C ALA A 148 13.51 -8.38 11.41
N TRP A 149 13.25 -7.14 11.00
CA TRP A 149 13.34 -5.99 11.89
C TRP A 149 12.21 -5.93 12.93
N ALA A 150 10.98 -6.27 12.56
CA ALA A 150 9.88 -6.37 13.52
C ALA A 150 10.21 -7.35 14.63
N LYS A 151 10.68 -8.55 14.28
CA LYS A 151 11.14 -9.58 15.24
C LYS A 151 12.27 -9.07 16.10
N ARG A 152 13.26 -8.39 15.52
CA ARG A 152 14.38 -7.79 16.28
C ARG A 152 13.89 -6.74 17.28
N LEU A 153 13.01 -5.83 16.87
CA LEU A 153 12.46 -4.79 17.76
C LEU A 153 11.63 -5.41 18.90
N CYS A 154 10.83 -6.44 18.61
CA CYS A 154 10.09 -7.17 19.65
C CYS A 154 11.01 -7.80 20.71
N ARG A 155 12.22 -8.25 20.33
CA ARG A 155 13.20 -8.90 21.21
C ARG A 155 14.15 -7.92 21.91
N SER A 156 14.23 -6.66 21.45
CA SER A 156 15.22 -5.69 21.95
C SER A 156 14.89 -5.15 23.34
N GLY A 157 13.63 -5.26 23.79
CA GLY A 157 13.17 -4.82 25.10
C GLY A 157 11.74 -4.29 25.07
N ASP A 158 11.19 -4.02 26.25
CA ASP A 158 9.79 -3.59 26.37
C ASP A 158 9.54 -2.23 25.75
N ARG A 159 10.52 -1.32 25.82
CA ARG A 159 10.43 0.03 25.25
C ARG A 159 10.40 -0.01 23.73
N GLU A 160 11.32 -0.74 23.11
CA GLU A 160 11.42 -0.87 21.66
C GLU A 160 10.19 -1.57 21.09
N ARG A 161 9.71 -2.59 21.78
CA ARG A 161 8.46 -3.29 21.43
C ARG A 161 7.26 -2.34 21.52
N ALA A 162 7.11 -1.61 22.62
CA ALA A 162 6.01 -0.66 22.79
C ALA A 162 6.04 0.44 21.71
N ASN A 163 7.22 0.97 21.38
CA ASN A 163 7.38 1.94 20.30
C ASN A 163 6.98 1.35 18.94
N LEU A 164 7.35 0.09 18.65
CA LEU A 164 6.93 -0.57 17.40
C LEU A 164 5.39 -0.67 17.32
N LEU A 165 4.73 -1.11 18.38
CA LEU A 165 3.28 -1.27 18.40
C LEU A 165 2.56 0.08 18.20
N ASP A 166 3.03 1.13 18.87
CA ASP A 166 2.50 2.50 18.69
C ASP A 166 2.68 2.99 17.25
N ARG A 167 3.86 2.79 16.65
CA ARG A 167 4.10 3.13 15.25
C ARG A 167 3.25 2.34 14.27
N LEU A 168 3.02 1.06 14.54
CA LEU A 168 2.13 0.23 13.71
C LEU A 168 0.69 0.71 13.78
N GLU A 169 0.18 1.06 14.96
CA GLU A 169 -1.16 1.61 15.12
C GLU A 169 -1.34 2.93 14.37
N GLN A 170 -0.41 3.87 14.55
CA GLN A 170 -0.40 5.15 13.83
C GLN A 170 -0.35 4.96 12.31
N THR A 171 0.51 4.06 11.84
CA THR A 171 0.66 3.79 10.40
C THR A 171 -0.60 3.13 9.83
N TRP A 172 -1.21 2.19 10.58
CA TRP A 172 -2.43 1.51 10.15
C TRP A 172 -3.62 2.46 9.99
N ALA A 173 -3.71 3.49 10.82
CA ALA A 173 -4.76 4.50 10.70
C ALA A 173 -4.81 5.12 9.29
N HIS A 174 -3.68 5.24 8.61
CA HIS A 174 -3.59 5.71 7.22
C HIS A 174 -3.59 4.56 6.22
N ALA A 175 -2.70 3.58 6.38
CA ALA A 175 -2.49 2.49 5.44
C ALA A 175 -3.73 1.62 5.28
N GLY A 176 -4.43 1.30 6.38
CA GLY A 176 -5.65 0.51 6.36
C GLY A 176 -6.79 1.15 5.56
N ARG A 177 -6.73 2.47 5.34
CA ARG A 177 -7.72 3.22 4.54
C ARG A 177 -7.34 3.40 3.08
N TRP A 178 -6.12 3.02 2.69
CA TRP A 178 -5.60 3.31 1.35
C TRP A 178 -6.49 2.78 0.21
N ALA A 179 -6.98 1.55 0.32
CA ALA A 179 -7.87 0.97 -0.69
C ALA A 179 -9.25 1.61 -0.75
N GLY A 180 -9.62 2.42 0.26
CA GLY A 180 -10.95 3.02 0.42
C GLY A 180 -11.98 2.05 0.96
N PRO A 181 -13.24 2.50 1.10
CA PRO A 181 -14.36 1.64 1.42
C PRO A 181 -14.72 0.73 0.25
N ASP A 182 -15.48 -0.33 0.52
CA ASP A 182 -16.13 -1.12 -0.53
C ASP A 182 -17.25 -0.29 -1.15
N ASP A 183 -17.06 0.09 -2.41
CA ASP A 183 -18.00 0.94 -3.16
C ASP A 183 -18.44 0.29 -4.48
N ALA A 184 -19.39 0.90 -5.16
CA ALA A 184 -19.94 0.39 -6.41
C ALA A 184 -18.88 0.31 -7.54
N GLY A 185 -17.89 1.20 -7.55
CA GLY A 185 -16.79 1.18 -8.53
C GLY A 185 -15.86 0.00 -8.30
N TYR A 186 -15.55 -0.29 -7.04
CA TYR A 186 -14.74 -1.45 -6.67
C TYR A 186 -15.48 -2.78 -6.94
N ALA A 187 -16.77 -2.85 -6.59
CA ALA A 187 -17.60 -4.01 -6.89
C ALA A 187 -17.66 -4.30 -8.41
N ALA A 188 -17.84 -3.26 -9.24
CA ALA A 188 -17.81 -3.40 -10.69
C ALA A 188 -16.43 -3.83 -11.21
N ALA A 189 -15.33 -3.35 -10.63
CA ALA A 189 -13.97 -3.78 -10.99
C ALA A 189 -13.73 -5.26 -10.66
N LEU A 190 -14.28 -5.76 -9.54
CA LEU A 190 -14.28 -7.18 -9.19
C LEU A 190 -15.07 -8.03 -10.20
N GLU A 191 -16.30 -7.62 -10.55
CA GLU A 191 -17.13 -8.31 -11.52
C GLU A 191 -16.47 -8.43 -12.90
N LEU A 192 -15.76 -7.37 -13.33
CA LEU A 192 -15.01 -7.34 -14.59
C LEU A 192 -13.64 -8.03 -14.50
N GLY A 193 -13.29 -8.55 -13.34
CA GLY A 193 -12.00 -9.20 -13.09
C GLY A 193 -10.78 -8.28 -13.23
N MET A 194 -10.97 -6.97 -13.10
CA MET A 194 -9.87 -6.01 -13.12
C MET A 194 -9.01 -6.10 -11.85
N VAL A 195 -9.61 -6.52 -10.75
CA VAL A 195 -8.96 -6.88 -9.49
C VAL A 195 -9.61 -8.15 -8.95
N ARG A 196 -8.91 -8.95 -8.14
CA ARG A 196 -9.41 -10.27 -7.68
C ARG A 196 -9.90 -10.28 -6.23
N GLU A 197 -9.63 -9.21 -5.47
CA GLU A 197 -10.02 -9.11 -4.07
C GLU A 197 -10.50 -7.70 -3.76
N GLY A 198 -11.58 -7.61 -2.99
CA GLY A 198 -12.13 -6.36 -2.49
C GLY A 198 -11.25 -5.75 -1.37
N PRO A 199 -11.50 -4.47 -1.01
CA PRO A 199 -10.70 -3.76 -0.03
C PRO A 199 -10.73 -4.42 1.36
N ASP A 200 -11.88 -4.96 1.79
CA ASP A 200 -12.02 -5.65 3.08
C ASP A 200 -11.17 -6.92 3.15
N ALA A 201 -11.19 -7.73 2.09
CA ALA A 201 -10.40 -8.95 2.01
C ALA A 201 -8.89 -8.65 2.00
N GLN A 202 -8.48 -7.56 1.34
CA GLN A 202 -7.09 -7.09 1.34
C GLN A 202 -6.66 -6.63 2.74
N ARG A 203 -7.51 -5.88 3.47
CA ARG A 203 -7.25 -5.47 4.86
C ARG A 203 -7.14 -6.66 5.79
N GLU A 204 -8.05 -7.63 5.66
CA GLU A 204 -8.01 -8.84 6.48
C GLU A 204 -6.73 -9.64 6.23
N ARG A 205 -6.29 -9.77 4.98
CA ARG A 205 -5.03 -10.43 4.65
C ARG A 205 -3.85 -9.74 5.32
N MET A 206 -3.82 -8.40 5.30
CA MET A 206 -2.77 -7.62 5.95
C MET A 206 -2.75 -7.82 7.47
N ARG A 207 -3.93 -7.77 8.10
CA ARG A 207 -4.08 -7.98 9.55
C ARG A 207 -3.64 -9.37 9.96
N SER A 208 -4.10 -10.37 9.24
CA SER A 208 -3.74 -11.78 9.49
C SER A 208 -2.23 -12.00 9.38
N TRP A 209 -1.60 -11.48 8.33
CA TRP A 209 -0.15 -11.57 8.17
C TRP A 209 0.61 -10.87 9.30
N LEU A 210 0.24 -9.64 9.67
CA LEU A 210 0.92 -8.93 10.77
C LEU A 210 0.73 -9.66 12.11
N THR A 211 -0.46 -10.19 12.35
CA THR A 211 -0.75 -11.00 13.56
C THR A 211 0.16 -12.23 13.62
N GLU A 212 0.40 -12.90 12.49
CA GLU A 212 1.33 -14.04 12.42
C GLU A 212 2.77 -13.60 12.72
N VAL A 213 3.24 -12.50 12.11
CA VAL A 213 4.60 -11.97 12.29
C VAL A 213 4.86 -11.61 13.76
N LEU A 214 3.95 -10.90 14.40
CA LEU A 214 4.08 -10.48 15.80
C LEU A 214 3.82 -11.64 16.77
N GLY A 215 2.86 -12.50 16.45
CA GLY A 215 2.52 -13.67 17.26
C GLY A 215 3.68 -14.67 17.39
N ALA A 216 4.54 -14.78 16.37
CA ALA A 216 5.77 -15.56 16.43
C ALA A 216 6.76 -15.06 17.51
N GLU A 217 6.61 -13.81 17.95
CA GLU A 217 7.40 -13.19 19.04
C GLU A 217 6.61 -13.09 20.37
N GLY A 218 5.46 -13.76 20.46
CA GLY A 218 4.59 -13.71 21.64
C GLY A 218 3.89 -12.35 21.84
N VAL A 219 3.80 -11.54 20.79
CA VAL A 219 3.17 -10.23 20.84
C VAL A 219 1.78 -10.30 20.23
N THR A 220 0.77 -9.83 20.95
CA THR A 220 -0.60 -9.71 20.44
C THR A 220 -0.88 -8.25 20.12
N MET A 221 -1.32 -8.00 18.89
CA MET A 221 -1.78 -6.70 18.43
C MET A 221 -3.03 -6.89 17.57
N THR A 222 -4.03 -6.07 17.79
CA THR A 222 -5.22 -6.02 16.93
C THR A 222 -5.19 -4.70 16.16
N LEU A 223 -5.25 -4.79 14.85
CA LEU A 223 -5.46 -3.64 13.98
C LEU A 223 -6.96 -3.53 13.68
N ASP A 224 -7.55 -2.42 14.10
CA ASP A 224 -9.00 -2.21 13.92
C ASP A 224 -9.37 -2.02 12.44
N GLU A 225 -10.56 -2.50 12.07
CA GLU A 225 -11.15 -2.18 10.78
C GLU A 225 -11.48 -0.69 10.73
N PRO A 226 -11.08 0.04 9.65
CA PRO A 226 -11.48 1.43 9.50
C PRO A 226 -13.00 1.57 9.43
N ALA A 227 -13.60 2.09 10.49
CA ALA A 227 -15.07 2.30 10.59
C ALA A 227 -15.48 3.72 10.22
N ASP A 228 -14.60 4.71 10.46
CA ASP A 228 -14.87 6.11 10.14
C ASP A 228 -14.19 6.50 8.81
N TRP A 229 -15.04 6.85 7.85
CA TRP A 229 -14.65 7.32 6.52
C TRP A 229 -14.97 8.81 6.30
N SER A 230 -15.35 9.56 7.34
CA SER A 230 -15.77 10.97 7.23
C SER A 230 -14.68 11.89 6.70
N ALA A 231 -13.42 11.58 6.99
CA ALA A 231 -12.23 12.30 6.52
C ALA A 231 -11.58 11.66 5.28
N TRP A 232 -12.26 10.70 4.64
CA TRP A 232 -11.79 10.08 3.41
C TRP A 232 -12.20 10.90 2.18
N ASP A 233 -11.22 11.28 1.36
CA ASP A 233 -11.47 11.86 0.05
C ASP A 233 -11.37 10.79 -1.04
N PRO A 234 -12.47 10.42 -1.70
CA PRO A 234 -12.46 9.41 -2.76
C PRO A 234 -11.74 9.87 -4.03
N THR A 235 -11.59 11.19 -4.24
CA THR A 235 -10.90 11.74 -5.43
C THR A 235 -9.40 11.57 -5.31
N THR A 236 -8.84 11.91 -4.16
CA THR A 236 -7.41 11.84 -3.88
C THR A 236 -7.00 10.52 -3.24
N ARG A 237 -7.96 9.68 -2.83
CA ARG A 237 -7.77 8.45 -2.06
C ARG A 237 -6.93 8.67 -0.80
N ARG A 238 -7.25 9.73 -0.10
CA ARG A 238 -6.50 10.19 1.06
C ARG A 238 -7.42 10.35 2.27
N TRP A 239 -6.96 9.89 3.41
CA TRP A 239 -7.58 10.14 4.70
C TRP A 239 -6.76 11.18 5.45
N THR A 240 -7.41 12.25 5.89
CA THR A 240 -6.79 13.39 6.59
C THR A 240 -7.65 13.69 7.82
N PRO A 241 -7.31 13.12 9.00
CA PRO A 241 -8.09 13.30 10.23
C PRO A 241 -8.10 14.76 10.72
#